data_a0feb52a208710562c0b7bce099e7a7c
#
_entry.id   a0feb52a208710562c0b7bce099e7a7c
#
_cell.length_a   1.000
_cell.length_b   1.000
_cell.length_c   1.000
_cell.angle_alpha   90.00
_cell.angle_beta   90.00
_cell.angle_gamma   90.00
#
_symmetry.space_group_name_H-M   'P 1'
#
loop_
_entity.id
_entity.type
_entity.pdbx_description
1 polymer ?
#
loop_
_entity_poly.entity_id
_entity_poly.type
_entity_poly.pdbx_seq_one_letter_code
_entity_poly.pdbx_strand_id
1 'polypeptide(L)'
;TEWSAALVDTPTILTGDFNVAPLESDVWNHKALLDVVSHTPVEVETLARLQSASNWIDLGRHFIEAPAPLFTWWSYRAKDWEASNRGRRLDHMWVTPDLMAKAIAHRTVQPARSWERPSDHIPIVTEFAF
;
A
#
# COMPACT_ATOMS: atom_id res chain seq x y z
N THR A 1 -5.17 -10.31 14.80
CA THR A 1 -4.24 -11.44 14.97
C THR A 1 -3.49 -11.29 16.28
N GLU A 2 -3.13 -12.40 16.93
CA GLU A 2 -2.48 -12.39 18.25
C GLU A 2 -1.16 -11.61 18.25
N TRP A 3 -0.33 -11.80 17.22
CA TRP A 3 0.95 -11.08 17.13
C TRP A 3 0.76 -9.56 17.00
N SER A 4 -0.25 -9.11 16.28
CA SER A 4 -0.54 -7.69 16.11
C SER A 4 -1.00 -7.05 17.41
N ALA A 5 -1.81 -7.74 18.18
CA ALA A 5 -2.22 -7.29 19.51
C ALA A 5 -1.04 -7.21 20.50
N ALA A 6 -0.08 -8.13 20.40
CA ALA A 6 1.11 -8.15 21.24
C ALA A 6 2.07 -6.97 20.98
N LEU A 7 1.95 -6.29 19.84
CA LEU A 7 2.80 -5.15 19.46
C LEU A 7 2.20 -3.77 19.77
N VAL A 8 1.02 -3.73 20.36
CA VAL A 8 0.25 -2.49 20.63
C VAL A 8 1.05 -1.40 21.35
N ASP A 9 1.91 -1.79 22.29
CA ASP A 9 2.72 -0.85 23.10
C ASP A 9 4.18 -0.77 22.64
N THR A 10 4.51 -1.38 21.52
CA THR A 10 5.88 -1.38 20.97
C THR A 10 5.92 -0.58 19.68
N PRO A 11 6.79 0.47 19.57
CA PRO A 11 6.99 1.18 18.31
C PRO A 11 7.34 0.20 17.19
N THR A 12 6.47 0.10 16.18
CA THR A 12 6.59 -0.95 15.16
C THR A 12 6.27 -0.41 13.77
N ILE A 13 7.05 -0.84 12.79
CA ILE A 13 6.78 -0.65 11.37
C ILE A 13 6.42 -2.01 10.77
N LEU A 14 5.26 -2.09 10.13
CA LEU A 14 4.82 -3.24 9.36
C LEU A 14 4.80 -2.84 7.88
N THR A 15 5.68 -3.43 7.08
CA THR A 15 5.81 -3.07 5.67
C THR A 15 5.99 -4.28 4.78
N GLY A 16 5.55 -4.18 3.55
CA GLY A 16 5.71 -5.22 2.53
C GLY A 16 4.57 -5.24 1.53
N ASP A 17 4.61 -6.27 0.70
CA ASP A 17 3.52 -6.60 -0.22
C ASP A 17 2.41 -7.35 0.54
N PHE A 18 1.30 -6.66 0.76
CA PHE A 18 0.14 -7.27 1.42
C PHE A 18 -0.81 -7.95 0.43
N ASN A 19 -0.55 -7.77 -0.86
CA ASN A 19 -1.38 -8.29 -1.95
C ASN A 19 -2.85 -7.86 -1.87
N VAL A 20 -3.15 -6.76 -1.22
CA VAL A 20 -4.49 -6.18 -1.11
C VAL A 20 -4.44 -4.69 -1.38
N ALA A 21 -5.34 -4.23 -2.26
CA ALA A 21 -5.59 -2.83 -2.51
C ALA A 21 -6.86 -2.44 -1.74
N PRO A 22 -6.75 -1.73 -0.59
CA PRO A 22 -7.87 -1.60 0.35
C PRO A 22 -8.92 -0.56 -0.05
N LEU A 23 -8.55 0.48 -0.81
CA LEU A 23 -9.44 1.58 -1.16
C LEU A 23 -9.86 1.52 -2.63
N GLU A 24 -11.00 2.13 -2.96
CA GLU A 24 -11.46 2.26 -4.35
C GLU A 24 -10.42 2.96 -5.23
N SER A 25 -9.72 3.95 -4.69
CA SER A 25 -8.64 4.68 -5.37
C SER A 25 -7.31 3.94 -5.41
N ASP A 26 -7.21 2.77 -4.77
CA ASP A 26 -6.01 1.93 -4.79
C ASP A 26 -5.94 1.00 -6.00
N VAL A 27 -6.94 1.04 -6.85
CA VAL A 27 -7.01 0.29 -8.11
C VAL A 27 -7.44 1.22 -9.24
N TRP A 28 -7.04 0.86 -10.45
CA TRP A 28 -7.34 1.65 -11.64
C TRP A 28 -8.83 1.66 -12.01
N ASN A 29 -9.60 0.64 -11.62
CA ASN A 29 -11.05 0.56 -11.82
C ASN A 29 -11.69 -0.35 -10.76
N HIS A 30 -12.25 0.28 -9.72
CA HIS A 30 -12.86 -0.42 -8.60
C HIS A 30 -13.95 -1.40 -9.04
N LYS A 31 -14.86 -0.98 -9.89
CA LYS A 31 -16.00 -1.82 -10.34
C LYS A 31 -15.54 -3.04 -11.13
N ALA A 32 -14.52 -2.86 -11.99
CA ALA A 32 -14.00 -3.95 -12.80
C ALA A 32 -13.21 -4.97 -11.98
N LEU A 33 -12.69 -4.59 -10.82
CA LEU A 33 -11.81 -5.41 -9.99
C LEU A 33 -12.47 -6.00 -8.74
N LEU A 34 -13.78 -5.83 -8.55
CA LEU A 34 -14.51 -6.35 -7.38
C LEU A 34 -14.40 -7.86 -7.20
N ASP A 35 -14.28 -8.62 -8.28
CA ASP A 35 -14.16 -10.07 -8.25
C ASP A 35 -12.72 -10.53 -8.55
N VAL A 36 -11.78 -9.60 -8.58
CA VAL A 36 -10.38 -9.90 -8.91
C VAL A 36 -9.56 -9.97 -7.63
N VAL A 37 -8.68 -10.98 -7.55
CA VAL A 37 -7.75 -11.16 -6.42
C VAL A 37 -7.01 -9.86 -6.12
N SER A 38 -6.80 -9.59 -4.85
CA SER A 38 -6.25 -8.35 -4.27
C SER A 38 -7.25 -7.22 -4.04
N HIS A 39 -8.47 -7.31 -4.55
CA HIS A 39 -9.49 -6.25 -4.36
C HIS A 39 -10.90 -6.80 -4.11
N THR A 40 -11.02 -8.11 -3.80
CA THR A 40 -12.30 -8.69 -3.42
C THR A 40 -12.79 -8.12 -2.09
N PRO A 41 -14.12 -8.05 -1.85
CA PRO A 41 -14.64 -7.55 -0.58
C PRO A 41 -14.09 -8.25 0.65
N VAL A 42 -13.92 -9.57 0.61
CA VAL A 42 -13.38 -10.34 1.75
C VAL A 42 -11.93 -9.97 2.07
N GLU A 43 -11.11 -9.74 1.05
CA GLU A 43 -9.71 -9.31 1.24
C GLU A 43 -9.65 -7.90 1.84
N VAL A 44 -10.41 -6.97 1.28
CA VAL A 44 -10.47 -5.58 1.74
C VAL A 44 -10.97 -5.49 3.18
N GLU A 45 -12.05 -6.19 3.52
CA GLU A 45 -12.59 -6.23 4.87
C GLU A 45 -11.62 -6.87 5.88
N THR A 46 -10.93 -7.93 5.46
CA THR A 46 -9.96 -8.62 6.31
C THR A 46 -8.77 -7.72 6.63
N LEU A 47 -8.26 -6.99 5.64
CA LEU A 47 -7.18 -6.03 5.84
C LEU A 47 -7.62 -4.88 6.75
N ALA A 48 -8.83 -4.36 6.56
CA ALA A 48 -9.39 -3.29 7.41
C ALA A 48 -9.53 -3.74 8.87
N ARG A 49 -9.94 -4.98 9.11
CA ARG A 49 -10.02 -5.55 10.46
C ARG A 49 -8.64 -5.67 11.10
N LEU A 50 -7.63 -6.10 10.33
CA LEU A 50 -6.25 -6.16 10.82
C LEU A 50 -5.73 -4.78 11.20
N GLN A 51 -5.98 -3.78 10.36
CA GLN A 51 -5.58 -2.40 10.62
C GLN A 51 -6.21 -1.86 11.90
N SER A 52 -7.51 -2.03 12.07
CA SER A 52 -8.27 -1.53 13.21
C SER A 52 -7.91 -2.22 14.51
N ALA A 53 -7.56 -3.52 14.48
CA ALA A 53 -7.30 -4.32 15.68
C ALA A 53 -6.12 -3.79 16.51
N SER A 54 -5.17 -3.09 15.90
CA SER A 54 -3.98 -2.55 16.56
C SER A 54 -3.70 -1.08 16.22
N ASN A 55 -4.71 -0.37 15.72
CA ASN A 55 -4.62 1.05 15.34
C ASN A 55 -3.45 1.36 14.39
N TRP A 56 -3.16 0.45 13.46
CA TRP A 56 -2.14 0.68 12.45
C TRP A 56 -2.47 1.89 11.59
N ILE A 57 -1.48 2.74 11.38
CA ILE A 57 -1.59 3.92 10.52
C ILE A 57 -0.95 3.63 9.17
N ASP A 58 -1.74 3.75 8.12
CA ASP A 58 -1.30 3.65 6.73
C ASP A 58 -0.54 4.93 6.35
N LEU A 59 0.77 4.88 6.35
CA LEU A 59 1.61 6.04 6.05
C LEU A 59 1.43 6.55 4.62
N GLY A 60 1.25 5.68 3.66
CA GLY A 60 1.02 6.12 2.29
C GLY A 60 -0.19 7.05 2.20
N ARG A 61 -1.30 6.66 2.79
CA ARG A 61 -2.52 7.47 2.78
C ARG A 61 -2.52 8.62 3.77
N HIS A 62 -1.68 8.56 4.78
CA HIS A 62 -1.46 9.70 5.67
C HIS A 62 -0.82 10.89 4.92
N PHE A 63 0.16 10.63 4.08
CA PHE A 63 0.86 11.67 3.31
C PHE A 63 0.20 11.99 1.97
N ILE A 64 -0.40 11.00 1.32
CA ILE A 64 -0.99 11.13 -0.01
C ILE A 64 -2.45 10.70 0.08
N GLU A 65 -3.32 11.67 0.39
CA GLU A 65 -4.74 11.41 0.63
C GLU A 65 -5.46 10.83 -0.61
N ALA A 66 -6.39 9.91 -0.35
CA ALA A 66 -7.31 9.45 -1.37
C ALA A 66 -8.19 10.64 -1.86
N PRO A 67 -8.58 10.71 -3.14
CA PRO A 67 -8.43 9.66 -4.16
C PRO A 67 -7.16 9.74 -5.01
N ALA A 68 -6.14 10.45 -4.59
CA ALA A 68 -4.91 10.55 -5.37
C ALA A 68 -4.31 9.16 -5.68
N PRO A 69 -3.85 8.89 -6.91
CA PRO A 69 -3.24 7.62 -7.25
C PRO A 69 -1.97 7.37 -6.44
N LEU A 70 -1.82 6.15 -5.95
CA LEU A 70 -0.65 5.73 -5.18
C LEU A 70 -0.28 4.28 -5.52
N PHE A 71 -0.32 3.94 -6.79
CA PHE A 71 -0.05 2.59 -7.26
C PHE A 71 1.40 2.17 -7.03
N THR A 72 1.58 0.90 -6.70
CA THR A 72 2.90 0.30 -6.46
C THR A 72 3.18 -0.90 -7.37
N TRP A 73 2.20 -1.34 -8.14
CA TRP A 73 2.27 -2.51 -8.97
C TRP A 73 1.55 -2.30 -10.30
N TRP A 74 2.15 -2.78 -11.40
CA TRP A 74 1.56 -2.83 -12.75
C TRP A 74 1.94 -4.16 -13.41
N SER A 75 0.95 -4.88 -13.93
CA SER A 75 1.17 -6.16 -14.59
C SER A 75 2.19 -6.07 -15.73
N TYR A 76 3.03 -7.08 -15.85
CA TYR A 76 3.91 -7.26 -17.02
C TYR A 76 3.14 -7.48 -18.33
N ARG A 77 1.87 -7.85 -18.27
CA ARG A 77 1.02 -8.07 -19.45
C ARG A 77 0.70 -6.79 -20.21
N ALA A 78 0.80 -5.64 -19.58
CA ALA A 78 0.63 -4.36 -20.23
C ALA A 78 1.88 -4.04 -21.05
N LYS A 79 1.72 -3.84 -22.38
CA LYS A 79 2.84 -3.49 -23.27
C LYS A 79 3.44 -2.13 -22.93
N ASP A 80 2.57 -1.18 -22.57
CA ASP A 80 2.94 0.15 -22.10
C ASP A 80 2.23 0.41 -20.77
N TRP A 81 2.90 0.06 -19.69
CA TRP A 81 2.34 0.17 -18.36
C TRP A 81 2.03 1.62 -17.98
N GLU A 82 2.87 2.55 -18.41
CA GLU A 82 2.73 3.97 -18.09
C GLU A 82 1.53 4.60 -18.80
N ALA A 83 1.37 4.33 -20.09
CA ALA A 83 0.27 4.85 -20.87
C ALA A 83 -1.09 4.28 -20.45
N SER A 84 -1.18 2.97 -20.22
CA SER A 84 -2.41 2.33 -19.74
C SER A 84 -2.70 2.63 -18.28
N ASN A 85 -1.67 2.75 -17.48
CA ASN A 85 -1.69 3.06 -16.04
C ASN A 85 -2.71 2.23 -15.23
N ARG A 86 -2.80 0.93 -15.52
CA ARG A 86 -3.69 0.00 -14.82
C ARG A 86 -3.03 -0.55 -13.56
N GLY A 87 -2.69 0.36 -12.66
CA GLY A 87 -1.98 0.05 -11.43
C GLY A 87 -2.86 -0.40 -10.28
N ARG A 88 -2.21 -0.93 -9.25
CA ARG A 88 -2.79 -1.26 -7.94
C ARG A 88 -1.80 -0.89 -6.84
N ARG A 89 -2.32 -0.51 -5.70
CA ARG A 89 -1.49 -0.31 -4.50
C ARG A 89 -1.51 -1.59 -3.66
N LEU A 90 -0.46 -2.38 -3.76
CA LEU A 90 -0.31 -3.66 -3.07
C LEU A 90 0.74 -3.62 -1.95
N ASP A 91 1.66 -2.66 -2.03
CA ASP A 91 2.76 -2.49 -1.09
C ASP A 91 2.43 -1.37 -0.11
N HIS A 92 2.56 -1.66 1.17
CA HIS A 92 2.12 -0.78 2.24
C HIS A 92 3.21 -0.59 3.27
N MET A 93 3.13 0.53 3.98
CA MET A 93 3.89 0.77 5.18
C MET A 93 2.95 1.28 6.27
N TRP A 94 2.72 0.46 7.27
CA TRP A 94 1.91 0.78 8.42
C TRP A 94 2.79 0.98 9.65
N VAL A 95 2.44 1.94 10.47
CA VAL A 95 3.16 2.20 11.72
C VAL A 95 2.21 2.26 12.90
N THR A 96 2.76 2.02 14.08
CA THR A 96 2.08 2.33 15.34
C THR A 96 1.95 3.85 15.50
N PRO A 97 0.91 4.34 16.24
CA PRO A 97 0.64 5.78 16.35
C PRO A 97 1.81 6.63 16.83
N ASP A 98 2.65 6.11 17.71
CA ASP A 98 3.82 6.82 18.23
C ASP A 98 4.90 7.07 17.17
N LEU A 99 5.06 6.18 16.19
CA LEU A 99 5.99 6.37 15.09
C LEU A 99 5.48 7.32 14.01
N MET A 100 4.19 7.53 13.90
CA MET A 100 3.63 8.48 12.95
C MET A 100 4.19 9.89 13.16
N ALA A 101 4.37 10.30 14.41
CA ALA A 101 4.95 11.60 14.73
C ALA A 101 6.41 11.77 14.27
N LYS A 102 7.09 10.67 14.00
CA LYS A 102 8.48 10.64 13.51
C LYS A 102 8.56 10.60 11.98
N ALA A 103 7.48 10.27 11.29
CA ALA A 103 7.46 10.19 9.83
C ALA A 103 7.39 11.60 9.23
N ILE A 104 8.27 11.89 8.27
CA ILE A 104 8.37 13.22 7.63
C ILE A 104 7.95 13.21 6.17
N ALA A 105 8.11 12.11 5.45
CA ALA A 105 7.75 12.03 4.03
C ALA A 105 7.51 10.60 3.61
N HIS A 106 6.67 10.43 2.59
CA HIS A 106 6.43 9.14 1.93
C HIS A 106 6.35 9.37 0.42
N ARG A 107 6.98 8.47 -0.34
CA ARG A 107 6.92 8.51 -1.81
C ARG A 107 7.04 7.11 -2.41
N THR A 108 6.63 7.00 -3.66
CA THR A 108 6.90 5.84 -4.51
C THR A 108 7.98 6.18 -5.54
N VAL A 109 8.77 5.18 -5.94
CA VAL A 109 9.81 5.36 -6.97
C VAL A 109 9.26 4.83 -8.29
N GLN A 110 8.35 5.56 -8.89
CA GLN A 110 7.65 5.15 -10.12
C GLN A 110 8.58 4.86 -11.30
N PRO A 111 9.67 5.62 -11.55
CA PRO A 111 10.60 5.31 -12.63
C PRO A 111 11.23 3.91 -12.57
N ALA A 112 11.28 3.31 -11.39
CA ALA A 112 11.82 1.96 -11.21
C ALA A 112 11.09 0.90 -12.06
N ARG A 113 9.81 1.13 -12.38
CA ARG A 113 9.04 0.22 -13.23
C ARG A 113 9.57 0.13 -14.66
N SER A 114 10.36 1.11 -15.10
CA SER A 114 10.97 1.17 -16.43
C SER A 114 12.50 0.96 -16.41
N TRP A 115 13.08 0.53 -15.29
CA TRP A 115 14.49 0.17 -15.22
C TRP A 115 14.77 -1.09 -16.05
N GLU A 116 16.05 -1.34 -16.33
CA GLU A 116 16.45 -2.59 -16.96
C GLU A 116 16.05 -3.80 -16.09
N ARG A 117 15.34 -4.77 -16.69
CA ARG A 117 14.77 -5.92 -15.98
C ARG A 117 13.97 -5.51 -14.74
N PRO A 118 12.94 -4.66 -14.88
CA PRO A 118 12.23 -4.13 -13.72
C PRO A 118 11.40 -5.19 -13.02
N SER A 119 11.18 -4.98 -11.73
CA SER A 119 10.08 -5.64 -11.02
C SER A 119 8.74 -5.09 -11.51
N ASP A 120 7.68 -5.86 -11.37
CA ASP A 120 6.30 -5.37 -11.55
C ASP A 120 5.83 -4.53 -10.33
N HIS A 121 6.56 -4.58 -9.23
CA HIS A 121 6.43 -3.67 -8.08
C HIS A 121 7.46 -2.55 -8.14
N ILE A 122 7.11 -1.39 -7.59
CA ILE A 122 8.06 -0.28 -7.40
C ILE A 122 8.36 -0.09 -5.92
N PRO A 123 9.53 0.47 -5.58
CA PRO A 123 9.86 0.77 -4.19
C PRO A 123 8.93 1.82 -3.59
N ILE A 124 8.57 1.63 -2.33
CA ILE A 124 7.98 2.67 -1.48
C ILE A 124 9.03 3.13 -0.48
N VAL A 125 9.06 4.42 -0.21
CA VAL A 125 10.08 5.03 0.66
C VAL A 125 9.41 5.94 1.67
N THR A 126 9.74 5.76 2.93
CA THR A 126 9.32 6.67 4.00
C THR A 126 10.55 7.18 4.75
N GLU A 127 10.58 8.47 5.00
CA GLU A 127 11.62 9.11 5.80
C GLU A 127 11.11 9.34 7.22
N PHE A 128 11.96 9.03 8.20
CA PHE A 128 11.68 9.25 9.61
C PHE A 128 12.78 10.12 10.24
N ALA A 129 12.40 10.96 11.21
CA ALA A 129 13.31 11.73 12.05
C ALA A 129 13.29 11.17 13.47
N PHE A 130 14.23 10.33 13.77
CA PHE A 130 14.39 9.75 15.12
C PHE A 130 15.24 10.64 16.03
#